data_5f6af95aa9bf5289efaa61027be4c1b6
#
_entry.id   5f6af95aa9bf5289efaa61027be4c1b6
#
_cell.length_a   1.000
_cell.length_b   1.000
_cell.length_c   1.000
_cell.angle_alpha   90.00
_cell.angle_beta   90.00
_cell.angle_gamma   90.00
#
_symmetry.space_group_name_H-M   'P 1'
#
loop_
_entity.id
_entity.type
_entity.pdbx_description
1 polymer ?
#
loop_
_entity_poly.entity_id
_entity_poly.type
_entity_poly.pdbx_seq_one_letter_code
_entity_poly.pdbx_strand_id
1 'polypeptide(L)'
;LLPDGVMSNYLRDRCQVGQSLLIEAPLGSFYLREVERPLVFVAGGTGLSAFLGKLDKLVDQPNSPAVQLYYGVNSETDLCEQQRLHAYAEQLPNFSYHPIVTKATETWQGKAGYIHEHLNKDQLAEQAFDMYLCGPPPMIEAVKNWLDEQALQNYRIYSEKFLQSNTSR
;
A
#
# COMPACT_ATOMS: atom_id res chain seq x y z
N LEU A 1 1.84 -10.48 -11.41
CA LEU A 1 1.96 -11.89 -11.06
C LEU A 1 3.41 -12.19 -10.68
N LEU A 2 3.62 -12.91 -9.58
CA LEU A 2 4.96 -13.29 -9.14
C LEU A 2 5.52 -14.37 -10.09
N PRO A 3 6.72 -14.20 -10.67
CA PRO A 3 7.39 -15.25 -11.41
C PRO A 3 7.52 -16.50 -10.52
N ASP A 4 7.28 -17.67 -11.07
CA ASP A 4 7.37 -18.98 -10.38
C ASP A 4 6.41 -19.19 -9.19
N GLY A 5 5.49 -18.27 -8.93
CA GLY A 5 4.44 -18.45 -7.93
C GLY A 5 3.41 -19.48 -8.38
N VAL A 6 3.05 -20.43 -7.51
CA VAL A 6 2.10 -21.50 -7.82
C VAL A 6 0.77 -20.95 -8.35
N MET A 7 0.15 -20.02 -7.62
CA MET A 7 -1.11 -19.40 -8.04
C MET A 7 -0.92 -18.51 -9.28
N SER A 8 0.17 -17.75 -9.36
CA SER A 8 0.48 -16.90 -10.52
C SER A 8 0.60 -17.70 -11.80
N ASN A 9 1.34 -18.83 -11.75
CA ASN A 9 1.49 -19.73 -12.89
C ASN A 9 0.17 -20.40 -13.25
N TYR A 10 -0.60 -20.84 -12.24
CA TYR A 10 -1.92 -21.43 -12.49
C TYR A 10 -2.85 -20.44 -13.22
N LEU A 11 -2.97 -19.20 -12.72
CA LEU A 11 -3.82 -18.17 -13.33
C LEU A 11 -3.38 -17.79 -14.74
N ARG A 12 -2.06 -17.73 -14.98
CA ARG A 12 -1.51 -17.38 -16.29
C ARG A 12 -1.66 -18.51 -17.33
N ASP A 13 -1.33 -19.74 -16.91
CA ASP A 13 -1.06 -20.83 -17.86
C ASP A 13 -2.20 -21.84 -17.96
N ARG A 14 -3.09 -21.91 -16.98
CA ARG A 14 -4.12 -22.97 -16.86
C ARG A 14 -5.53 -22.47 -16.62
N CYS A 15 -5.71 -21.30 -16.00
CA CYS A 15 -7.02 -20.77 -15.68
C CYS A 15 -7.69 -20.22 -16.94
N GLN A 16 -8.96 -20.56 -17.17
CA GLN A 16 -9.76 -20.10 -18.31
C GLN A 16 -10.91 -19.23 -17.85
N VAL A 17 -11.33 -18.30 -18.70
CA VAL A 17 -12.53 -17.48 -18.46
C VAL A 17 -13.75 -18.39 -18.32
N GLY A 18 -14.54 -18.18 -17.27
CA GLY A 18 -15.70 -19.00 -16.94
C GLY A 18 -15.41 -20.21 -16.05
N GLN A 19 -14.15 -20.49 -15.72
CA GLN A 19 -13.78 -21.55 -14.79
C GLN A 19 -14.10 -21.11 -13.35
N SER A 20 -14.73 -22.02 -12.57
CA SER A 20 -14.98 -21.81 -11.15
C SER A 20 -13.74 -22.09 -10.31
N LEU A 21 -13.44 -21.20 -9.37
CA LEU A 21 -12.38 -21.37 -8.38
C LEU A 21 -13.00 -21.39 -6.98
N LEU A 22 -12.54 -22.33 -6.13
CA LEU A 22 -12.89 -22.32 -4.71
C LEU A 22 -11.90 -21.42 -3.98
N ILE A 23 -12.39 -20.39 -3.31
CA ILE A 23 -11.58 -19.40 -2.59
C ILE A 23 -12.04 -19.37 -1.14
N GLU A 24 -11.08 -19.45 -0.21
CA GLU A 24 -11.29 -19.16 1.19
C GLU A 24 -10.79 -17.75 1.48
N ALA A 25 -11.72 -16.86 1.80
CA ALA A 25 -11.43 -15.44 2.05
C ALA A 25 -12.56 -14.81 2.94
N PRO A 26 -12.26 -13.70 3.65
CA PRO A 26 -10.94 -13.11 3.86
C PRO A 26 -10.14 -13.87 4.94
N LEU A 27 -8.83 -13.93 4.77
CA LEU A 27 -7.90 -14.45 5.76
C LEU A 27 -7.03 -13.32 6.34
N GLY A 28 -6.54 -13.51 7.58
CA GLY A 28 -5.68 -12.56 8.24
C GLY A 28 -6.42 -11.43 8.97
N SER A 29 -5.66 -10.44 9.46
CA SER A 29 -6.15 -9.35 10.33
C SER A 29 -5.87 -7.94 9.80
N PHE A 30 -5.42 -7.82 8.56
CA PHE A 30 -5.07 -6.53 7.93
C PHE A 30 -6.30 -5.83 7.32
N TYR A 31 -7.33 -5.64 8.12
CA TYR A 31 -8.55 -4.91 7.72
C TYR A 31 -8.53 -3.47 8.22
N LEU A 32 -9.33 -2.59 7.60
CA LEU A 32 -9.52 -1.22 8.06
C LEU A 32 -10.27 -1.23 9.38
N ARG A 33 -9.63 -0.69 10.43
CA ARG A 33 -10.23 -0.52 11.76
C ARG A 33 -11.29 0.58 11.72
N GLU A 34 -11.96 0.81 12.84
CA GLU A 34 -12.80 1.99 13.03
C GLU A 34 -11.96 3.26 12.78
N VAL A 35 -12.48 4.15 11.93
CA VAL A 35 -11.71 5.28 11.41
C VAL A 35 -12.00 6.51 12.25
N GLU A 36 -11.12 6.79 13.19
CA GLU A 36 -11.21 7.93 14.12
C GLU A 36 -10.13 9.00 13.86
N ARG A 37 -9.14 8.67 13.03
CA ARG A 37 -7.91 9.47 12.84
C ARG A 37 -7.54 9.53 11.36
N PRO A 38 -6.70 10.49 10.96
CA PRO A 38 -6.05 10.45 9.65
C PRO A 38 -5.34 9.13 9.40
N LEU A 39 -5.37 8.71 8.15
CA LEU A 39 -4.82 7.45 7.68
C LEU A 39 -3.57 7.68 6.84
N VAL A 40 -2.52 6.90 7.13
CA VAL A 40 -1.31 6.85 6.32
C VAL A 40 -1.16 5.43 5.80
N PHE A 41 -1.35 5.26 4.50
CA PHE A 41 -1.19 4.00 3.79
C PHE A 41 0.18 3.94 3.12
N VAL A 42 0.91 2.87 3.36
CA VAL A 42 2.23 2.63 2.76
C VAL A 42 2.19 1.30 2.03
N ALA A 43 2.21 1.37 0.72
CA ALA A 43 2.12 0.23 -0.18
C ALA A 43 3.43 -0.01 -0.91
N GLY A 44 3.93 -1.25 -0.90
CA GLY A 44 5.08 -1.66 -1.69
C GLY A 44 4.70 -2.67 -2.78
N GLY A 45 4.87 -2.32 -4.06
CA GLY A 45 4.57 -3.19 -5.18
C GLY A 45 3.13 -3.72 -5.15
N THR A 46 2.97 -5.04 -5.12
CA THR A 46 1.64 -5.69 -5.06
C THR A 46 0.89 -5.46 -3.74
N GLY A 47 1.56 -4.91 -2.71
CA GLY A 47 0.92 -4.49 -1.46
C GLY A 47 -0.17 -3.44 -1.65
N LEU A 48 -0.18 -2.73 -2.77
CA LEU A 48 -1.27 -1.81 -3.13
C LEU A 48 -2.64 -2.48 -3.09
N SER A 49 -2.74 -3.76 -3.48
CA SER A 49 -4.02 -4.48 -3.52
C SER A 49 -4.74 -4.51 -2.18
N ALA A 50 -4.00 -4.52 -1.06
CA ALA A 50 -4.57 -4.51 0.28
C ALA A 50 -5.23 -3.16 0.66
N PHE A 51 -4.94 -2.09 -0.07
CA PHE A 51 -5.47 -0.75 0.17
C PHE A 51 -6.66 -0.40 -0.71
N LEU A 52 -6.80 -1.00 -1.88
CA LEU A 52 -7.90 -0.67 -2.80
C LEU A 52 -9.27 -0.87 -2.16
N GLY A 53 -9.51 -2.02 -1.53
CA GLY A 53 -10.78 -2.27 -0.82
C GLY A 53 -10.98 -1.39 0.42
N LYS A 54 -9.90 -0.90 1.06
CA LYS A 54 -9.97 0.08 2.14
C LYS A 54 -10.38 1.45 1.61
N LEU A 55 -9.83 1.86 0.47
CA LEU A 55 -10.19 3.11 -0.21
C LEU A 55 -11.63 3.08 -0.72
N ASP A 56 -12.09 1.98 -1.33
CA ASP A 56 -13.50 1.82 -1.72
C ASP A 56 -14.43 2.06 -0.51
N LYS A 57 -14.11 1.41 0.62
CA LYS A 57 -14.90 1.59 1.85
C LYS A 57 -14.90 3.01 2.38
N LEU A 58 -13.81 3.76 2.19
CA LEU A 58 -13.70 5.17 2.61
C LEU A 58 -14.51 6.11 1.70
N VAL A 59 -14.58 5.83 0.41
CA VAL A 59 -15.43 6.58 -0.54
C VAL A 59 -16.89 6.53 -0.13
N ASP A 60 -17.36 5.40 0.39
CA ASP A 60 -18.73 5.22 0.83
C ASP A 60 -19.04 5.89 2.19
N GLN A 61 -18.02 6.47 2.86
CA GLN A 61 -18.19 7.11 4.17
C GLN A 61 -18.35 8.63 4.04
N PRO A 62 -19.44 9.24 4.58
CA PRO A 62 -19.73 10.66 4.38
C PRO A 62 -18.72 11.63 5.01
N ASN A 63 -17.91 11.19 5.96
CA ASN A 63 -16.91 12.02 6.66
C ASN A 63 -15.56 11.30 6.72
N SER A 64 -15.03 10.91 5.56
CA SER A 64 -13.73 10.27 5.49
C SER A 64 -12.63 11.24 5.97
N PRO A 65 -11.73 10.79 6.88
CA PRO A 65 -10.62 11.61 7.34
C PRO A 65 -9.61 11.86 6.22
N ALA A 66 -8.58 12.63 6.52
CA ALA A 66 -7.44 12.76 5.62
C ALA A 66 -6.76 11.39 5.41
N VAL A 67 -6.46 11.07 4.16
CA VAL A 67 -5.80 9.82 3.76
C VAL A 67 -4.59 10.15 2.90
N GLN A 68 -3.42 9.68 3.30
CA GLN A 68 -2.20 9.75 2.49
C GLN A 68 -1.82 8.35 2.04
N LEU A 69 -1.65 8.14 0.75
CA LEU A 69 -1.15 6.90 0.18
C LEU A 69 0.23 7.10 -0.41
N TYR A 70 1.24 6.49 0.20
CA TYR A 70 2.60 6.37 -0.34
C TYR A 70 2.72 5.02 -1.03
N TYR A 71 2.97 5.03 -2.34
CA TYR A 71 3.05 3.82 -3.15
C TYR A 71 4.42 3.69 -3.80
N GLY A 72 5.23 2.76 -3.29
CA GLY A 72 6.59 2.50 -3.76
C GLY A 72 6.66 1.33 -4.71
N VAL A 73 7.38 1.52 -5.83
CA VAL A 73 7.68 0.49 -6.83
C VAL A 73 9.14 0.57 -7.26
N ASN A 74 9.65 -0.48 -7.92
CA ASN A 74 11.02 -0.47 -8.40
C ASN A 74 11.19 0.39 -9.64
N SER A 75 10.32 0.28 -10.62
CA SER A 75 10.34 1.02 -11.88
C SER A 75 8.98 1.66 -12.18
N GLU A 76 8.96 2.64 -13.06
CA GLU A 76 7.74 3.35 -13.49
C GLU A 76 6.70 2.38 -14.10
N THR A 77 7.17 1.36 -14.81
CA THR A 77 6.34 0.33 -15.43
C THR A 77 5.63 -0.58 -14.43
N ASP A 78 6.07 -0.58 -13.16
CA ASP A 78 5.45 -1.35 -12.08
C ASP A 78 4.27 -0.60 -11.43
N LEU A 79 4.08 0.68 -11.74
CA LEU A 79 2.94 1.46 -11.25
C LEU A 79 1.64 0.92 -11.86
N CYS A 80 0.78 0.38 -11.02
CA CYS A 80 -0.53 -0.14 -11.44
C CYS A 80 -1.68 0.68 -10.85
N GLU A 81 -2.91 0.44 -11.33
CA GLU A 81 -4.15 1.05 -10.82
C GLU A 81 -4.18 2.60 -10.85
N GLN A 82 -3.35 3.24 -11.69
CA GLN A 82 -3.18 4.70 -11.70
C GLN A 82 -4.50 5.45 -11.92
N GLN A 83 -5.33 4.98 -12.87
CA GLN A 83 -6.64 5.59 -13.14
C GLN A 83 -7.57 5.51 -11.92
N ARG A 84 -7.56 4.36 -11.23
CA ARG A 84 -8.37 4.15 -10.03
C ARG A 84 -7.89 5.01 -8.87
N LEU A 85 -6.56 5.16 -8.71
CA LEU A 85 -5.97 6.01 -7.67
C LEU A 85 -6.27 7.50 -7.92
N HIS A 86 -6.27 7.96 -9.18
CA HIS A 86 -6.70 9.31 -9.51
C HIS A 86 -8.21 9.51 -9.27
N ALA A 87 -9.04 8.52 -9.59
CA ALA A 87 -10.48 8.59 -9.31
C ALA A 87 -10.77 8.68 -7.80
N TYR A 88 -9.97 8.03 -6.92
CA TYR A 88 -10.10 8.24 -5.48
C TYR A 88 -9.75 9.68 -5.06
N ALA A 89 -8.78 10.31 -5.69
CA ALA A 89 -8.45 11.71 -5.41
C ALA A 89 -9.59 12.68 -5.77
N GLU A 90 -10.42 12.33 -6.73
CA GLU A 90 -11.64 13.10 -7.09
C GLU A 90 -12.80 12.85 -6.11
N GLN A 91 -12.89 11.65 -5.53
CA GLN A 91 -14.00 11.22 -4.67
C GLN A 91 -13.76 11.48 -3.18
N LEU A 92 -12.48 11.47 -2.74
CA LEU A 92 -12.07 11.69 -1.37
C LEU A 92 -11.40 13.06 -1.24
N PRO A 93 -12.08 14.09 -0.70
CA PRO A 93 -11.58 15.48 -0.69
C PRO A 93 -10.22 15.66 -0.01
N ASN A 94 -9.89 14.79 0.95
CA ASN A 94 -8.67 14.86 1.72
C ASN A 94 -7.72 13.67 1.41
N PHE A 95 -7.79 13.11 0.21
CA PHE A 95 -6.89 12.06 -0.24
C PHE A 95 -5.69 12.65 -0.99
N SER A 96 -4.51 12.17 -0.63
CA SER A 96 -3.27 12.47 -1.35
C SER A 96 -2.54 11.20 -1.74
N TYR A 97 -2.15 11.13 -3.01
CA TYR A 97 -1.46 10.01 -3.60
C TYR A 97 -0.01 10.38 -3.95
N HIS A 98 0.94 9.61 -3.45
CA HIS A 98 2.37 9.83 -3.61
C HIS A 98 3.03 8.60 -4.25
N PRO A 99 3.13 8.53 -5.59
CA PRO A 99 3.91 7.49 -6.27
C PRO A 99 5.41 7.74 -6.05
N ILE A 100 6.16 6.67 -5.75
CA ILE A 100 7.60 6.70 -5.48
C ILE A 100 8.25 5.59 -6.27
N VAL A 101 9.27 5.93 -7.07
CA VAL A 101 9.99 4.98 -7.93
C VAL A 101 11.43 4.87 -7.47
N THR A 102 11.87 3.67 -7.06
CA THR A 102 13.22 3.47 -6.52
C THR A 102 14.30 3.60 -7.60
N LYS A 103 14.02 3.05 -8.79
CA LYS A 103 14.93 3.11 -9.96
C LYS A 103 14.29 3.98 -11.05
N ALA A 104 14.13 5.25 -10.71
CA ALA A 104 13.53 6.22 -11.61
C ALA A 104 14.41 6.49 -12.82
N THR A 105 13.80 6.68 -14.00
CA THR A 105 14.48 7.14 -15.20
C THR A 105 14.68 8.66 -15.15
N GLU A 106 15.52 9.19 -16.02
CA GLU A 106 15.74 10.65 -16.13
C GLU A 106 14.45 11.42 -16.51
N THR A 107 13.48 10.73 -17.11
CA THR A 107 12.21 11.32 -17.53
C THR A 107 11.14 11.31 -16.43
N TRP A 108 11.39 10.62 -15.33
CA TRP A 108 10.47 10.58 -14.21
C TRP A 108 10.35 11.92 -13.51
N GLN A 109 9.13 12.45 -13.37
CA GLN A 109 8.87 13.75 -12.74
C GLN A 109 8.31 13.63 -11.30
N GLY A 110 8.10 12.40 -10.83
CA GLY A 110 7.60 12.13 -9.48
C GLY A 110 8.71 11.95 -8.45
N LYS A 111 8.35 11.43 -7.29
CA LYS A 111 9.30 11.13 -6.20
C LYS A 111 10.16 9.92 -6.56
N ALA A 112 11.47 10.03 -6.37
CA ALA A 112 12.43 8.95 -6.57
C ALA A 112 13.05 8.52 -5.23
N GLY A 113 13.49 7.25 -5.10
CA GLY A 113 14.08 6.71 -3.89
C GLY A 113 13.13 5.82 -3.09
N TYR A 114 13.25 5.83 -1.78
CA TYR A 114 12.48 4.97 -0.89
C TYR A 114 11.37 5.74 -0.17
N ILE A 115 10.29 5.05 0.19
CA ILE A 115 9.10 5.68 0.80
C ILE A 115 9.43 6.48 2.07
N HIS A 116 10.25 5.92 2.97
CA HIS A 116 10.59 6.58 4.25
C HIS A 116 11.31 7.93 4.07
N GLU A 117 11.98 8.14 2.93
CA GLU A 117 12.65 9.42 2.60
C GLU A 117 11.66 10.53 2.24
N HIS A 118 10.41 10.18 1.97
CA HIS A 118 9.34 11.09 1.56
C HIS A 118 8.24 11.29 2.61
N LEU A 119 8.36 10.64 3.76
CA LEU A 119 7.48 10.89 4.89
C LEU A 119 7.82 12.24 5.52
N ASN A 120 6.79 13.01 5.88
CA ASN A 120 6.97 14.33 6.48
C ASN A 120 6.73 14.25 7.99
N LYS A 121 7.81 14.39 8.77
CA LYS A 121 7.76 14.38 10.24
C LYS A 121 6.82 15.43 10.81
N ASP A 122 6.93 16.67 10.36
CA ASP A 122 6.17 17.78 10.92
C ASP A 122 4.68 17.57 10.72
N GLN A 123 4.28 17.16 9.52
CA GLN A 123 2.90 16.82 9.21
C GLN A 123 2.36 15.64 10.05
N LEU A 124 3.18 14.60 10.24
CA LEU A 124 2.80 13.42 11.03
C LEU A 124 2.79 13.69 12.53
N ALA A 125 3.51 14.71 13.02
CA ALA A 125 3.53 15.12 14.40
C ALA A 125 2.32 15.99 14.81
N GLU A 126 1.63 16.62 13.84
CA GLU A 126 0.53 17.55 14.13
C GLU A 126 -0.65 16.90 14.86
N GLN A 127 -0.95 15.64 14.56
CA GLN A 127 -2.07 14.92 15.16
C GLN A 127 -1.84 13.41 15.20
N ALA A 128 -2.61 12.72 16.03
CA ALA A 128 -2.57 11.26 16.08
C ALA A 128 -3.11 10.66 14.76
N PHE A 129 -2.45 9.60 14.25
CA PHE A 129 -2.80 8.94 13.00
C PHE A 129 -2.72 7.42 13.09
N ASP A 130 -3.36 6.74 12.15
CA ASP A 130 -3.26 5.30 11.97
C ASP A 130 -2.49 4.98 10.70
N MET A 131 -1.38 4.24 10.85
CA MET A 131 -0.51 3.86 9.72
C MET A 131 -0.70 2.38 9.37
N TYR A 132 -0.92 2.12 8.08
CA TYR A 132 -1.06 0.78 7.53
C TYR A 132 0.06 0.52 6.53
N LEU A 133 0.83 -0.55 6.74
CA LEU A 133 1.96 -0.93 5.91
C LEU A 133 1.70 -2.27 5.23
N CYS A 134 1.79 -2.34 3.92
CA CYS A 134 1.70 -3.60 3.18
C CYS A 134 2.73 -3.67 2.06
N GLY A 135 3.60 -4.67 2.10
CA GLY A 135 4.65 -4.84 1.10
C GLY A 135 5.84 -5.67 1.57
N PRO A 136 7.00 -5.53 0.90
CA PRO A 136 8.21 -6.26 1.24
C PRO A 136 8.70 -5.95 2.65
N PRO A 137 9.23 -6.96 3.40
CA PRO A 137 9.74 -6.77 4.74
C PRO A 137 10.76 -5.63 4.89
N PRO A 138 11.75 -5.45 3.98
CA PRO A 138 12.70 -4.34 4.11
C PRO A 138 12.05 -2.96 4.08
N MET A 139 11.01 -2.76 3.27
CA MET A 139 10.26 -1.50 3.23
C MET A 139 9.55 -1.23 4.56
N ILE A 140 8.88 -2.25 5.11
CA ILE A 140 8.16 -2.15 6.38
C ILE A 140 9.12 -1.80 7.52
N GLU A 141 10.27 -2.48 7.59
CA GLU A 141 11.29 -2.20 8.61
C GLU A 141 11.88 -0.79 8.45
N ALA A 142 12.17 -0.36 7.20
CA ALA A 142 12.68 0.99 6.95
C ALA A 142 11.72 2.09 7.44
N VAL A 143 10.41 1.92 7.20
CA VAL A 143 9.39 2.88 7.69
C VAL A 143 9.30 2.86 9.22
N LYS A 144 9.35 1.69 9.87
CA LYS A 144 9.34 1.59 11.33
C LYS A 144 10.57 2.24 11.96
N ASN A 145 11.75 1.95 11.43
CA ASN A 145 12.99 2.56 11.90
C ASN A 145 12.94 4.09 11.76
N TRP A 146 12.41 4.59 10.63
CA TRP A 146 12.23 6.02 10.44
C TRP A 146 11.30 6.65 11.49
N LEU A 147 10.17 6.00 11.82
CA LEU A 147 9.27 6.48 12.88
C LEU A 147 9.97 6.55 14.25
N ASP A 148 10.77 5.56 14.58
CA ASP A 148 11.53 5.50 15.83
C ASP A 148 12.62 6.59 15.86
N GLU A 149 13.37 6.77 14.76
CA GLU A 149 14.39 7.83 14.62
C GLU A 149 13.80 9.24 14.75
N GLN A 150 12.56 9.44 14.25
CA GLN A 150 11.85 10.71 14.37
C GLN A 150 11.21 10.90 15.77
N ALA A 151 11.28 9.89 16.65
CA ALA A 151 10.67 9.88 17.97
C ALA A 151 9.16 10.16 17.97
N LEU A 152 8.45 9.76 16.91
CA LEU A 152 7.00 9.87 16.83
C LEU A 152 6.36 8.83 17.76
N GLN A 153 5.35 9.23 18.54
CA GLN A 153 4.63 8.36 19.47
C GLN A 153 3.11 8.45 19.34
N ASN A 154 2.63 9.31 18.47
CA ASN A 154 1.21 9.65 18.30
C ASN A 154 0.53 8.79 17.22
N TYR A 155 0.94 7.53 17.01
CA TYR A 155 0.41 6.65 15.97
C TYR A 155 0.03 5.26 16.46
N ARG A 156 -0.86 4.60 15.71
CA ARG A 156 -1.05 3.15 15.73
C ARG A 156 -0.53 2.59 14.42
N ILE A 157 0.12 1.42 14.45
CA ILE A 157 0.67 0.79 13.25
C ILE A 157 0.08 -0.59 13.03
N TYR A 158 -0.32 -0.85 11.80
CA TYR A 158 -0.82 -2.13 11.32
C TYR A 158 0.01 -2.55 10.11
N SER A 159 0.48 -3.79 10.07
CA SER A 159 1.33 -4.22 8.97
C SER A 159 1.06 -5.63 8.51
N GLU A 160 1.15 -5.85 7.21
CA GLU A 160 1.13 -7.15 6.57
C GLU A 160 2.38 -7.30 5.68
N LYS A 161 3.18 -8.33 5.95
CA LYS A 161 4.40 -8.62 5.20
C LYS A 161 4.10 -9.60 4.07
N PHE A 162 4.45 -9.24 2.85
CA PHE A 162 4.43 -10.18 1.73
C PHE A 162 5.73 -10.98 1.73
N LEU A 163 5.65 -12.20 2.26
CA LEU A 163 6.72 -13.17 2.22
C LEU A 163 6.57 -14.01 0.94
N GLN A 164 7.66 -14.20 0.21
CA GLN A 164 7.70 -15.23 -0.81
C GLN A 164 7.55 -16.58 -0.10
N SER A 165 6.58 -17.38 -0.51
CA SER A 165 6.50 -18.76 -0.05
C SER A 165 7.73 -19.50 -0.60
N ASN A 166 8.75 -19.69 0.24
CA ASN A 166 9.83 -20.61 -0.06
C ASN A 166 9.24 -22.01 -0.10
N THR A 167 8.92 -22.49 -1.28
CA THR A 167 8.60 -23.89 -1.49
C THR A 167 9.90 -24.70 -1.46
N SER A 168 10.46 -24.79 -0.25
CA SER A 168 11.41 -25.88 0.05
C SER A 168 10.54 -27.06 0.52
N ARG A 169 10.23 -27.96 -0.40
CA ARG A 169 9.85 -29.35 -0.14
C ARG A 169 10.76 -30.25 -0.94
#